data_c5b1f0b0891c8397ac1a0f959357862e
#
_entry.id   c5b1f0b0891c8397ac1a0f959357862e
#
_cell.length_a   1.000
_cell.length_b   1.000
_cell.length_c   1.000
_cell.angle_alpha   90.00
_cell.angle_beta   90.00
_cell.angle_gamma   90.00
#
_symmetry.space_group_name_H-M   'P 1'
#
loop_
_entity.id
_entity.type
_entity.pdbx_description
1 polymer ?
#
loop_
_entity_poly.entity_id
_entity_poly.type
_entity_poly.pdbx_seq_one_letter_code
_entity_poly.pdbx_strand_id
1 'polypeptide(L)'
;MQQYPSKLLDNAVDQFSRLPGVGRKTALRFVLHLLRQDAQAVDEFAGTITKMRKEIRYCRICHNISDTEICSLCSNSRRDATTVCVVENVQDVMAVENTQQFHGLYHVLGGVISPMDGIGPGDLEIDSLVKRVADGGVKEVIFALASTMEGDTTNFYISRRLQQYDVTLSVIARGISVGDELEYADELTLGRSIVNRTPFNSN
;
A
#
# COMPACT_ATOMS: atom_id res chain seq x y z
N MET A 1 -18.08 8.43 -32.91
CA MET A 1 -18.71 8.19 -31.59
C MET A 1 -19.65 7.01 -31.74
N GLN A 2 -19.50 5.99 -30.91
CA GLN A 2 -20.44 4.85 -30.92
C GLN A 2 -21.75 5.32 -30.25
N GLN A 3 -22.83 5.37 -31.01
CA GLN A 3 -24.15 5.75 -30.49
C GLN A 3 -24.84 4.52 -29.90
N TYR A 4 -25.14 4.57 -28.60
CA TYR A 4 -25.92 3.52 -27.96
C TYR A 4 -27.44 3.79 -28.11
N PRO A 5 -28.27 2.74 -28.16
CA PRO A 5 -29.72 2.90 -28.37
C PRO A 5 -30.45 3.52 -27.17
N SER A 6 -29.78 3.65 -26.04
CA SER A 6 -30.35 4.18 -24.79
C SER A 6 -29.35 5.11 -24.11
N LYS A 7 -29.84 6.29 -23.68
CA LYS A 7 -29.05 7.25 -22.89
C LYS A 7 -28.68 6.68 -21.51
N LEU A 8 -29.52 5.85 -20.93
CA LEU A 8 -29.23 5.18 -19.65
C LEU A 8 -28.06 4.21 -19.81
N LEU A 9 -28.04 3.45 -20.91
CA LEU A 9 -26.93 2.56 -21.26
C LEU A 9 -25.63 3.35 -21.44
N ASP A 10 -25.66 4.44 -22.17
CA ASP A 10 -24.49 5.28 -22.44
C ASP A 10 -23.93 5.86 -21.12
N ASN A 11 -24.77 6.41 -20.26
CA ASN A 11 -24.37 6.92 -18.97
C ASN A 11 -23.70 5.84 -18.08
N ALA A 12 -24.24 4.63 -18.06
CA ALA A 12 -23.64 3.53 -17.30
C ALA A 12 -22.27 3.13 -17.86
N VAL A 13 -22.15 3.03 -19.20
CA VAL A 13 -20.86 2.76 -19.86
C VAL A 13 -19.82 3.84 -19.54
N ASP A 14 -20.23 5.10 -19.52
CA ASP A 14 -19.36 6.21 -19.17
C ASP A 14 -18.85 6.11 -17.73
N GLN A 15 -19.69 5.73 -16.76
CA GLN A 15 -19.25 5.53 -15.38
C GLN A 15 -18.24 4.39 -15.25
N PHE A 16 -18.49 3.23 -15.86
CA PHE A 16 -17.52 2.12 -15.84
C PHE A 16 -16.23 2.45 -16.55
N SER A 17 -16.26 3.26 -17.62
CA SER A 17 -15.05 3.65 -18.36
C SER A 17 -14.14 4.63 -17.61
N ARG A 18 -14.59 5.19 -16.48
CA ARG A 18 -13.76 6.01 -15.58
C ARG A 18 -12.85 5.18 -14.68
N LEU A 19 -13.12 3.88 -14.58
CA LEU A 19 -12.27 2.99 -13.79
C LEU A 19 -10.93 2.77 -14.49
N PRO A 20 -9.80 2.79 -13.73
CA PRO A 20 -8.48 2.57 -14.32
C PRO A 20 -8.42 1.24 -15.07
N GLY A 21 -7.85 1.25 -16.28
CA GLY A 21 -7.74 0.06 -17.13
C GLY A 21 -9.04 -0.39 -17.81
N VAL A 22 -10.17 0.31 -17.61
CA VAL A 22 -11.46 -0.03 -18.21
C VAL A 22 -11.75 0.87 -19.41
N GLY A 23 -11.52 0.35 -20.62
CA GLY A 23 -11.93 1.00 -21.87
C GLY A 23 -13.43 0.86 -22.14
N ARG A 24 -14.00 1.71 -23.01
CA ARG A 24 -15.45 1.70 -23.36
C ARG A 24 -15.99 0.33 -23.78
N LYS A 25 -15.20 -0.49 -24.49
CA LYS A 25 -15.60 -1.85 -24.90
C LYS A 25 -15.80 -2.79 -23.71
N THR A 26 -14.88 -2.71 -22.74
CA THR A 26 -14.98 -3.48 -21.49
C THR A 26 -16.12 -2.97 -20.61
N ALA A 27 -16.26 -1.63 -20.49
CA ALA A 27 -17.36 -0.99 -19.79
C ALA A 27 -18.73 -1.44 -20.33
N LEU A 28 -18.91 -1.43 -21.66
CA LEU A 28 -20.15 -1.94 -22.29
C LEU A 28 -20.42 -3.40 -21.93
N ARG A 29 -19.40 -4.25 -21.92
CA ARG A 29 -19.55 -5.67 -21.54
C ARG A 29 -20.03 -5.82 -20.09
N PHE A 30 -19.50 -5.01 -19.17
CA PHE A 30 -19.96 -5.01 -17.77
C PHE A 30 -21.42 -4.55 -17.65
N VAL A 31 -21.77 -3.44 -18.31
CA VAL A 31 -23.16 -2.93 -18.27
C VAL A 31 -24.15 -3.94 -18.87
N LEU A 32 -23.82 -4.56 -20.00
CA LEU A 32 -24.65 -5.58 -20.61
C LEU A 32 -24.76 -6.86 -19.74
N HIS A 33 -23.75 -7.17 -18.96
CA HIS A 33 -23.81 -8.25 -17.97
C HIS A 33 -24.80 -7.90 -16.85
N LEU A 34 -24.70 -6.69 -16.28
CA LEU A 34 -25.62 -6.23 -15.23
C LEU A 34 -27.09 -6.16 -15.72
N LEU A 35 -27.33 -5.77 -16.96
CA LEU A 35 -28.67 -5.76 -17.54
C LEU A 35 -29.33 -7.16 -17.64
N ARG A 36 -28.55 -8.22 -17.56
CA ARG A 36 -29.01 -9.61 -17.55
C ARG A 36 -29.28 -10.17 -16.15
N GLN A 37 -28.81 -9.45 -15.12
CA GLN A 37 -29.06 -9.79 -13.74
C GLN A 37 -30.45 -9.27 -13.34
N ASP A 38 -31.02 -9.83 -12.28
CA ASP A 38 -32.20 -9.25 -11.68
C ASP A 38 -31.90 -7.89 -11.02
N ALA A 39 -32.94 -7.06 -10.87
CA ALA A 39 -32.77 -5.71 -10.34
C ALA A 39 -32.23 -5.72 -8.90
N GLN A 40 -32.60 -6.71 -8.08
CA GLN A 40 -32.13 -6.81 -6.69
C GLN A 40 -30.63 -7.09 -6.63
N ALA A 41 -30.09 -7.99 -7.46
CA ALA A 41 -28.66 -8.26 -7.50
C ALA A 41 -27.86 -7.01 -7.92
N VAL A 42 -28.39 -6.20 -8.84
CA VAL A 42 -27.76 -4.95 -9.25
C VAL A 42 -27.81 -3.91 -8.14
N ASP A 43 -28.91 -3.81 -7.40
CA ASP A 43 -29.05 -2.90 -6.26
C ASP A 43 -28.10 -3.30 -5.12
N GLU A 44 -27.97 -4.59 -4.82
CA GLU A 44 -27.00 -5.10 -3.82
C GLU A 44 -25.54 -4.79 -4.21
N PHE A 45 -25.20 -4.98 -5.48
CA PHE A 45 -23.88 -4.64 -6.01
C PHE A 45 -23.57 -3.13 -5.86
N ALA A 46 -24.47 -2.28 -6.34
CA ALA A 46 -24.33 -0.83 -6.27
C ALA A 46 -24.32 -0.34 -4.81
N GLY A 47 -25.20 -0.90 -3.99
CA GLY A 47 -25.28 -0.63 -2.55
C GLY A 47 -23.99 -0.98 -1.81
N THR A 48 -23.39 -2.12 -2.12
CA THR A 48 -22.12 -2.57 -1.51
C THR A 48 -20.98 -1.60 -1.81
N ILE A 49 -20.82 -1.17 -3.07
CA ILE A 49 -19.79 -0.19 -3.45
C ILE A 49 -20.03 1.16 -2.75
N THR A 50 -21.29 1.59 -2.73
CA THR A 50 -21.67 2.85 -2.08
C THR A 50 -21.41 2.82 -0.57
N LYS A 51 -21.75 1.70 0.09
CA LYS A 51 -21.53 1.48 1.51
C LYS A 51 -20.02 1.46 1.82
N MET A 52 -19.24 0.68 1.07
CA MET A 52 -17.79 0.65 1.20
C MET A 52 -17.21 2.07 1.18
N ARG A 53 -17.53 2.89 0.18
CA ARG A 53 -16.97 4.25 0.05
C ARG A 53 -17.39 5.18 1.19
N LYS A 54 -18.60 5.00 1.76
CA LYS A 54 -19.12 5.85 2.84
C LYS A 54 -18.63 5.44 4.22
N GLU A 55 -18.43 4.16 4.46
CA GLU A 55 -18.19 3.60 5.81
C GLU A 55 -16.74 3.26 6.07
N ILE A 56 -15.94 2.95 5.03
CA ILE A 56 -14.49 2.73 5.21
C ILE A 56 -13.83 3.99 5.78
N ARG A 57 -13.00 3.76 6.78
CA ARG A 57 -12.19 4.76 7.48
C ARG A 57 -10.71 4.40 7.37
N TYR A 58 -9.87 5.35 7.75
CA TYR A 58 -8.46 5.10 7.98
C TYR A 58 -8.21 4.92 9.48
N CYS A 59 -7.44 3.90 9.82
CA CYS A 59 -7.05 3.65 11.21
C CYS A 59 -6.28 4.84 11.76
N ARG A 60 -6.70 5.40 12.89
CA ARG A 60 -6.05 6.57 13.50
C ARG A 60 -4.61 6.32 13.98
N ILE A 61 -4.17 5.04 14.06
CA ILE A 61 -2.83 4.68 14.53
C ILE A 61 -1.88 4.43 13.35
N CYS A 62 -2.32 3.64 12.36
CA CYS A 62 -1.44 3.17 11.29
C CYS A 62 -1.85 3.62 9.89
N HIS A 63 -2.95 4.33 9.74
CA HIS A 63 -3.52 4.84 8.48
C HIS A 63 -3.90 3.77 7.46
N ASN A 64 -3.94 2.48 7.86
CA ASN A 64 -4.51 1.42 7.04
C ASN A 64 -6.03 1.56 6.97
N ILE A 65 -6.67 1.01 5.93
CA ILE A 65 -8.14 0.95 5.83
C ILE A 65 -8.74 0.10 6.95
N SER A 66 -9.92 0.51 7.43
CA SER A 66 -10.60 -0.12 8.55
C SER A 66 -12.10 0.16 8.51
N ASP A 67 -12.90 -0.77 9.03
CA ASP A 67 -14.33 -0.56 9.29
C ASP A 67 -14.56 0.18 10.62
N THR A 68 -13.53 0.27 11.47
CA THR A 68 -13.56 0.89 12.79
C THR A 68 -12.45 1.94 12.94
N GLU A 69 -12.48 2.71 14.03
CA GLU A 69 -11.49 3.75 14.31
C GLU A 69 -10.04 3.20 14.44
N ILE A 70 -9.91 1.97 14.97
CA ILE A 70 -8.64 1.24 15.07
C ILE A 70 -8.80 -0.07 14.32
N CYS A 71 -7.91 -0.34 13.36
CA CYS A 71 -7.97 -1.55 12.53
C CYS A 71 -7.67 -2.83 13.35
N SER A 72 -8.04 -3.97 12.79
CA SER A 72 -7.82 -5.29 13.39
C SER A 72 -6.35 -5.59 13.68
N LEU A 73 -5.40 -5.06 12.88
CA LEU A 73 -3.97 -5.23 13.11
C LEU A 73 -3.49 -4.46 14.35
N CYS A 74 -3.90 -3.19 14.49
CA CYS A 74 -3.52 -2.34 15.62
C CYS A 74 -4.21 -2.73 16.93
N SER A 75 -5.40 -3.32 16.89
CA SER A 75 -6.14 -3.78 18.06
C SER A 75 -5.74 -5.19 18.51
N ASN A 76 -4.94 -5.91 17.75
CA ASN A 76 -4.51 -7.26 18.06
C ASN A 76 -3.35 -7.26 19.07
N SER A 77 -3.63 -7.58 20.33
CA SER A 77 -2.65 -7.63 21.43
C SER A 77 -1.58 -8.72 21.30
N ARG A 78 -1.72 -9.65 20.33
CA ARG A 78 -0.71 -10.67 20.05
C ARG A 78 0.43 -10.16 19.15
N ARG A 79 0.24 -8.98 18.53
CA ARG A 79 1.26 -8.38 17.67
C ARG A 79 2.29 -7.61 18.50
N ASP A 80 3.52 -7.61 18.02
CA ASP A 80 4.60 -6.83 18.62
C ASP A 80 4.41 -5.34 18.32
N ALA A 81 4.00 -4.58 19.34
CA ALA A 81 3.81 -3.15 19.21
C ALA A 81 5.15 -2.36 19.20
N THR A 82 6.27 -3.02 19.48
CA THR A 82 7.59 -2.37 19.50
C THR A 82 8.23 -2.29 18.13
N THR A 83 7.72 -3.05 17.15
CA THR A 83 8.24 -3.09 15.77
C THR A 83 7.20 -2.53 14.81
N VAL A 84 7.58 -1.52 14.04
CA VAL A 84 6.69 -0.83 13.07
C VAL A 84 7.26 -0.94 11.66
N CYS A 85 6.51 -1.58 10.75
CA CYS A 85 6.82 -1.63 9.33
C CYS A 85 6.15 -0.44 8.61
N VAL A 86 6.97 0.42 8.03
CA VAL A 86 6.54 1.59 7.25
C VAL A 86 6.39 1.19 5.79
N VAL A 87 5.21 1.39 5.25
CA VAL A 87 4.84 1.05 3.88
C VAL A 87 4.26 2.25 3.15
N GLU A 88 4.28 2.23 1.84
CA GLU A 88 3.74 3.30 1.02
C GLU A 88 2.21 3.34 1.07
N ASN A 89 1.57 2.19 0.87
CA ASN A 89 0.13 2.08 0.67
C ASN A 89 -0.47 0.81 1.31
N VAL A 90 -1.79 0.68 1.21
CA VAL A 90 -2.55 -0.44 1.80
C VAL A 90 -2.24 -1.77 1.11
N GLN A 91 -1.93 -1.77 -0.19
CA GLN A 91 -1.57 -2.98 -0.93
C GLN A 91 -0.29 -3.60 -0.37
N ASP A 92 0.66 -2.76 0.06
CA ASP A 92 1.91 -3.23 0.66
C ASP A 92 1.66 -3.92 2.01
N VAL A 93 0.72 -3.38 2.82
CA VAL A 93 0.29 -4.08 4.06
C VAL A 93 -0.23 -5.47 3.73
N MET A 94 -1.10 -5.58 2.71
CA MET A 94 -1.65 -6.87 2.28
C MET A 94 -0.55 -7.82 1.77
N ALA A 95 0.41 -7.30 1.02
CA ALA A 95 1.52 -8.10 0.50
C ALA A 95 2.39 -8.67 1.63
N VAL A 96 2.73 -7.85 2.63
CA VAL A 96 3.52 -8.30 3.80
C VAL A 96 2.73 -9.28 4.65
N GLU A 97 1.44 -9.01 4.94
CA GLU A 97 0.57 -9.92 5.71
C GLU A 97 0.42 -11.30 5.04
N ASN A 98 0.32 -11.34 3.72
CA ASN A 98 0.22 -12.60 2.96
C ASN A 98 1.45 -13.51 3.15
N THR A 99 2.60 -12.96 3.53
CA THR A 99 3.80 -13.77 3.83
C THR A 99 3.67 -14.55 5.15
N GLN A 100 2.83 -14.08 6.06
CA GLN A 100 2.68 -14.60 7.43
C GLN A 100 3.99 -14.62 8.27
N GLN A 101 4.98 -13.80 7.87
CA GLN A 101 6.29 -13.73 8.53
C GLN A 101 6.44 -12.53 9.45
N PHE A 102 5.61 -11.49 9.27
CA PHE A 102 5.68 -10.27 10.05
C PHE A 102 4.59 -10.20 11.12
N HIS A 103 5.00 -10.02 12.35
CA HIS A 103 4.10 -9.99 13.51
C HIS A 103 4.10 -8.62 14.24
N GLY A 104 4.76 -7.62 13.69
CA GLY A 104 4.74 -6.24 14.17
C GLY A 104 3.51 -5.46 13.72
N LEU A 105 3.53 -4.16 13.92
CA LEU A 105 2.52 -3.21 13.47
C LEU A 105 2.97 -2.48 12.20
N TYR A 106 2.03 -1.83 11.52
CA TYR A 106 2.30 -1.07 10.31
C TYR A 106 2.15 0.43 10.52
N HIS A 107 2.70 1.17 9.56
CA HIS A 107 2.40 2.58 9.36
C HIS A 107 2.35 2.86 7.85
N VAL A 108 1.17 3.25 7.36
CA VAL A 108 0.93 3.54 5.94
C VAL A 108 1.16 5.03 5.72
N LEU A 109 2.09 5.38 4.83
CA LEU A 109 2.43 6.78 4.55
C LEU A 109 1.43 7.47 3.64
N GLY A 110 0.72 6.71 2.79
CA GLY A 110 -0.19 7.24 1.77
C GLY A 110 0.51 7.63 0.46
N GLY A 111 1.82 7.37 0.34
CA GLY A 111 2.64 7.65 -0.84
C GLY A 111 4.13 7.75 -0.50
N VAL A 112 4.89 8.31 -1.42
CA VAL A 112 6.32 8.64 -1.27
C VAL A 112 6.56 10.10 -1.63
N ILE A 113 7.63 10.70 -1.14
CA ILE A 113 8.05 12.06 -1.52
C ILE A 113 8.41 12.04 -3.00
N SER A 114 7.62 12.73 -3.81
CA SER A 114 7.80 12.85 -5.26
C SER A 114 7.59 14.30 -5.70
N PRO A 115 8.65 15.10 -5.77
CA PRO A 115 8.55 16.50 -6.23
C PRO A 115 7.99 16.63 -7.65
N MET A 116 8.23 15.65 -8.51
CA MET A 116 7.72 15.65 -9.88
C MET A 116 6.19 15.52 -9.93
N ASP A 117 5.61 14.79 -8.97
CA ASP A 117 4.17 14.61 -8.81
C ASP A 117 3.56 15.64 -7.85
N GLY A 118 4.37 16.56 -7.33
CA GLY A 118 3.94 17.59 -6.38
C GLY A 118 3.69 17.07 -4.97
N ILE A 119 4.17 15.86 -4.63
CA ILE A 119 4.00 15.24 -3.31
C ILE A 119 5.17 15.61 -2.41
N GLY A 120 4.90 16.41 -1.39
CA GLY A 120 5.86 16.78 -0.35
C GLY A 120 5.70 15.96 0.92
N PRO A 121 6.63 16.13 1.90
CA PRO A 121 6.54 15.44 3.19
C PRO A 121 5.26 15.73 3.98
N GLY A 122 4.67 16.92 3.79
CA GLY A 122 3.44 17.33 4.47
C GLY A 122 2.16 16.68 3.91
N ASP A 123 2.25 16.05 2.74
CA ASP A 123 1.14 15.34 2.11
C ASP A 123 1.08 13.87 2.56
N LEU A 124 2.09 13.44 3.32
CA LEU A 124 2.27 12.06 3.79
C LEU A 124 2.12 11.95 5.30
N GLU A 125 1.77 10.77 5.79
CA GLU A 125 1.59 10.46 7.21
C GLU A 125 2.93 10.29 7.97
N ILE A 126 3.93 11.14 7.65
CA ILE A 126 5.26 11.11 8.28
C ILE A 126 5.22 11.72 9.68
N ASP A 127 4.49 12.82 9.88
CA ASP A 127 4.42 13.48 11.20
C ASP A 127 3.73 12.60 12.23
N SER A 128 2.72 11.84 11.84
CA SER A 128 2.06 10.86 12.70
C SER A 128 2.98 9.68 13.07
N LEU A 129 3.85 9.24 12.16
CA LEU A 129 4.90 8.24 12.46
C LEU A 129 5.90 8.79 13.49
N VAL A 130 6.42 10.00 13.25
CA VAL A 130 7.39 10.65 14.17
C VAL A 130 6.77 10.79 15.55
N LYS A 131 5.53 11.25 15.63
CA LYS A 131 4.79 11.35 16.91
C LYS A 131 4.66 9.98 17.59
N ARG A 132 4.31 8.94 16.85
CA ARG A 132 4.19 7.59 17.38
C ARG A 132 5.49 7.07 17.97
N VAL A 133 6.63 7.36 17.35
CA VAL A 133 7.95 7.02 17.89
C VAL A 133 8.27 7.87 19.12
N ALA A 134 7.97 9.18 19.07
CA ALA A 134 8.20 10.12 20.19
C ALA A 134 7.38 9.77 21.44
N ASP A 135 6.14 9.27 21.27
CA ASP A 135 5.28 8.84 22.38
C ASP A 135 5.86 7.61 23.12
N GLY A 136 6.88 6.96 22.55
CA GLY A 136 7.63 5.85 23.13
C GLY A 136 7.02 4.47 22.83
N GLY A 137 7.79 3.43 23.17
CA GLY A 137 7.37 2.03 22.97
C GLY A 137 7.79 1.42 21.63
N VAL A 138 8.06 2.21 20.59
CA VAL A 138 8.63 1.72 19.31
C VAL A 138 10.13 1.58 19.47
N LYS A 139 10.66 0.38 19.22
CA LYS A 139 12.09 0.05 19.30
C LYS A 139 12.71 -0.12 17.93
N GLU A 140 11.92 -0.50 16.94
CA GLU A 140 12.37 -0.68 15.56
C GLU A 140 11.36 -0.12 14.57
N VAL A 141 11.87 0.60 13.58
CA VAL A 141 11.13 1.03 12.38
C VAL A 141 11.78 0.38 11.17
N ILE A 142 11.00 -0.46 10.48
CA ILE A 142 11.42 -1.17 9.27
C ILE A 142 10.88 -0.39 8.07
N PHE A 143 11.76 0.07 7.18
CA PHE A 143 11.36 0.69 5.93
C PHE A 143 11.10 -0.38 4.86
N ALA A 144 9.84 -0.47 4.42
CA ALA A 144 9.40 -1.38 3.37
C ALA A 144 8.85 -0.59 2.17
N LEU A 145 9.55 0.48 1.77
CA LEU A 145 9.23 1.26 0.59
C LEU A 145 9.92 0.69 -0.65
N ALA A 146 9.35 1.00 -1.81
CA ALA A 146 9.92 0.60 -3.09
C ALA A 146 11.37 1.07 -3.25
N SER A 147 12.20 0.26 -3.93
CA SER A 147 13.62 0.58 -4.21
C SER A 147 13.77 1.57 -5.36
N THR A 148 13.02 2.67 -5.32
CA THR A 148 13.08 3.78 -6.26
C THR A 148 13.81 4.96 -5.63
N MET A 149 14.10 5.99 -6.43
CA MET A 149 14.70 7.24 -5.94
C MET A 149 13.78 7.95 -4.93
N GLU A 150 12.47 7.93 -5.19
CA GLU A 150 11.44 8.49 -4.32
C GLU A 150 11.35 7.74 -3.00
N GLY A 151 11.36 6.39 -3.04
CA GLY A 151 11.36 5.55 -1.84
C GLY A 151 12.62 5.76 -1.00
N ASP A 152 13.81 5.80 -1.62
CA ASP A 152 15.06 6.06 -0.92
C ASP A 152 15.12 7.49 -0.35
N THR A 153 14.60 8.49 -1.07
CA THR A 153 14.46 9.87 -0.60
C THR A 153 13.54 9.94 0.62
N THR A 154 12.41 9.24 0.57
CA THR A 154 11.45 9.18 1.67
C THR A 154 12.05 8.50 2.90
N ASN A 155 12.74 7.37 2.72
CA ASN A 155 13.48 6.69 3.80
C ASN A 155 14.50 7.61 4.45
N PHE A 156 15.29 8.34 3.63
CA PHE A 156 16.28 9.28 4.14
C PHE A 156 15.64 10.43 4.91
N TYR A 157 14.54 11.00 4.41
CA TYR A 157 13.82 12.07 5.10
C TYR A 157 13.30 11.60 6.47
N ILE A 158 12.63 10.44 6.51
CA ILE A 158 12.10 9.86 7.76
C ILE A 158 13.24 9.54 8.73
N SER A 159 14.34 8.94 8.27
CA SER A 159 15.48 8.62 9.11
C SER A 159 16.08 9.85 9.80
N ARG A 160 16.16 10.98 9.09
CA ARG A 160 16.60 12.25 9.66
C ARG A 160 15.65 12.78 10.73
N ARG A 161 14.34 12.62 10.52
CA ARG A 161 13.31 13.02 11.50
C ARG A 161 13.36 12.15 12.78
N LEU A 162 13.75 10.88 12.64
CA LEU A 162 13.81 9.92 13.74
C LEU A 162 15.16 9.87 14.45
N GLN A 163 16.20 10.53 13.94
CA GLN A 163 17.57 10.47 14.45
C GLN A 163 17.72 10.86 15.94
N GLN A 164 16.81 11.68 16.45
CA GLN A 164 16.84 12.14 17.84
C GLN A 164 16.23 11.13 18.84
N TYR A 165 15.60 10.06 18.35
CA TYR A 165 14.93 9.05 19.18
C TYR A 165 15.78 7.77 19.25
N ASP A 166 15.69 7.07 20.36
CA ASP A 166 16.34 5.77 20.55
C ASP A 166 15.51 4.65 19.89
N VAL A 167 15.63 4.58 18.56
CA VAL A 167 14.92 3.61 17.70
C VAL A 167 15.88 3.04 16.66
N THR A 168 15.85 1.74 16.48
CA THR A 168 16.59 1.06 15.41
C THR A 168 15.86 1.28 14.08
N LEU A 169 16.61 1.68 13.05
CA LEU A 169 16.08 1.83 11.69
C LEU A 169 16.64 0.70 10.82
N SER A 170 15.77 -0.06 10.18
CA SER A 170 16.14 -1.14 9.27
C SER A 170 15.38 -1.00 7.94
N VAL A 171 15.85 -1.69 6.92
CA VAL A 171 15.24 -1.72 5.58
C VAL A 171 15.02 -3.19 5.22
N ILE A 172 13.91 -3.51 4.56
CA ILE A 172 13.70 -4.86 4.02
C ILE A 172 14.86 -5.25 3.10
N ALA A 173 15.29 -6.52 3.19
CA ALA A 173 16.39 -7.01 2.37
C ALA A 173 16.07 -6.82 0.87
N ARG A 174 17.06 -6.35 0.14
CA ARG A 174 17.00 -6.15 -1.31
C ARG A 174 17.95 -7.14 -1.96
N GLY A 175 17.49 -7.88 -2.95
CA GLY A 175 18.31 -8.90 -3.57
C GLY A 175 17.63 -9.61 -4.73
N ILE A 176 18.26 -10.67 -5.19
CA ILE A 176 17.76 -11.52 -6.26
C ILE A 176 16.59 -12.35 -5.73
N SER A 177 15.53 -12.46 -6.52
CA SER A 177 14.36 -13.25 -6.17
C SER A 177 14.70 -14.74 -6.03
N VAL A 178 14.01 -15.42 -5.13
CA VAL A 178 14.20 -16.85 -4.92
C VAL A 178 13.75 -17.62 -6.18
N GLY A 179 14.67 -18.40 -6.74
CA GLY A 179 14.43 -19.20 -7.96
C GLY A 179 14.79 -18.50 -9.25
N ASP A 180 15.18 -17.23 -9.22
CA ASP A 180 15.67 -16.52 -10.41
C ASP A 180 17.12 -16.92 -10.74
N GLU A 181 17.42 -17.01 -12.04
CA GLU A 181 18.78 -17.21 -12.53
C GLU A 181 19.50 -15.85 -12.62
N LEU A 182 20.80 -15.83 -12.29
CA LEU A 182 21.58 -14.58 -12.22
C LEU A 182 21.63 -13.84 -13.57
N GLU A 183 21.54 -14.56 -14.69
CA GLU A 183 21.57 -13.98 -16.04
C GLU A 183 20.34 -13.14 -16.38
N TYR A 184 19.20 -13.36 -15.68
CA TYR A 184 17.98 -12.58 -15.88
C TYR A 184 17.80 -11.44 -14.87
N ALA A 185 18.68 -11.36 -13.85
CA ALA A 185 18.66 -10.26 -12.92
C ALA A 185 19.16 -8.98 -13.60
N ASP A 186 18.49 -7.85 -13.34
CA ASP A 186 19.00 -6.56 -13.81
C ASP A 186 20.33 -6.21 -13.14
N GLU A 187 21.20 -5.47 -13.86
CA GLU A 187 22.56 -5.15 -13.43
C GLU A 187 22.61 -4.40 -12.10
N LEU A 188 21.64 -3.52 -11.85
CA LEU A 188 21.56 -2.74 -10.63
C LEU A 188 21.22 -3.61 -9.40
N THR A 189 20.24 -4.49 -9.54
CA THR A 189 19.85 -5.45 -8.49
C THR A 189 20.99 -6.41 -8.21
N LEU A 190 21.63 -6.97 -9.24
CA LEU A 190 22.76 -7.86 -9.08
C LEU A 190 23.95 -7.17 -8.40
N GLY A 191 24.30 -5.96 -8.85
CA GLY A 191 25.35 -5.16 -8.24
C GLY A 191 25.10 -4.86 -6.77
N ARG A 192 23.89 -4.42 -6.41
CA ARG A 192 23.49 -4.16 -5.02
C ARG A 192 23.53 -5.43 -4.16
N SER A 193 23.10 -6.58 -4.71
CA SER A 193 23.14 -7.86 -4.00
C SER A 193 24.58 -8.30 -3.66
N ILE A 194 25.53 -8.06 -4.56
CA ILE A 194 26.95 -8.35 -4.32
C ILE A 194 27.52 -7.43 -3.24
N VAL A 195 27.21 -6.14 -3.29
CA VAL A 195 27.68 -5.15 -2.29
C VAL A 195 27.13 -5.48 -0.91
N ASN A 196 25.83 -5.79 -0.82
CA ASN A 196 25.11 -6.06 0.44
C ASN A 196 25.06 -7.55 0.81
N ARG A 197 25.95 -8.37 0.25
CA ARG A 197 26.01 -9.80 0.54
C ARG A 197 26.16 -10.11 2.02
N THR A 198 25.43 -11.10 2.48
CA THR A 198 25.52 -11.59 3.86
C THR A 198 26.50 -12.77 3.96
N PRO A 199 27.14 -12.98 5.13
CA PRO A 199 27.96 -14.17 5.38
C PRO A 199 27.11 -15.43 5.20
N PHE A 200 27.70 -16.45 4.53
CA PHE A 200 27.06 -17.75 4.43
C PHE A 200 27.21 -18.51 5.75
N ASN A 201 26.10 -18.59 6.51
CA ASN A 201 26.05 -19.41 7.70
C ASN A 201 25.36 -20.73 7.35
N SER A 202 26.08 -21.85 7.36
CA SER A 202 25.49 -23.19 7.31
C SER A 202 24.82 -23.46 8.67
N ASN A 203 23.50 -23.33 8.71
CA ASN A 203 22.71 -23.88 9.83
C ASN A 203 22.56 -25.38 9.64
#